data_46e0cf4a1d9ec03dac135036b52ea6ff
#
_entry.id   46e0cf4a1d9ec03dac135036b52ea6ff
#
_cell.length_a   1.000
_cell.length_b   1.000
_cell.length_c   1.000
_cell.angle_alpha   90.00
_cell.angle_beta   90.00
_cell.angle_gamma   90.00
#
_symmetry.space_group_name_H-M   'P 1'
#
loop_
_entity.id
_entity.type
_entity.pdbx_description
1 polymer ?
#
loop_
_entity_poly.entity_id
_entity_poly.type
_entity_poly.pdbx_seq_one_letter_code
_entity_poly.pdbx_strand_id
1 'polypeptide(L)'
;IEAKALGSSDKEKQFLKSELSGLLNPIAFQKLLALKPKVRTMIHPDIALHNSADSTKDRLMVVVNPNCKACAKVHHHIREISADISISLVIYTNDRLGVHIAQTVLSAYLSEGWDRAIYLLEVWFEVQEIPDVEKYELNDTAQLLWRQQQEYCEQNNISHTPATIINGHYMPSVYQLAELKYLLAPTT
;
A
#
# COMPACT_ATOMS: atom_id res chain seq x y z
N ILE A 1 12.00 11.03 45.70
CA ILE A 1 11.84 9.77 44.91
C ILE A 1 11.30 10.12 43.51
N GLU A 2 10.40 11.11 43.34
CA GLU A 2 9.80 11.50 42.04
C GLU A 2 10.79 12.14 41.05
N ALA A 3 11.77 12.90 41.48
CA ALA A 3 12.74 13.55 40.58
C ALA A 3 13.68 12.58 39.86
N LYS A 4 13.92 11.40 40.41
CA LYS A 4 14.77 10.37 39.80
C LYS A 4 14.05 9.59 38.70
N ALA A 5 12.73 9.44 38.80
CA ALA A 5 11.90 8.77 37.79
C ALA A 5 11.71 9.63 36.53
N LEU A 6 11.57 10.95 36.68
CA LEU A 6 11.46 11.91 35.58
C LEU A 6 12.74 11.96 34.71
N GLY A 7 13.92 11.97 35.33
CA GLY A 7 15.19 11.99 34.60
C GLY A 7 15.49 10.71 33.81
N SER A 8 14.98 9.56 34.24
CA SER A 8 15.07 8.28 33.51
C SER A 8 14.19 8.29 32.27
N SER A 9 12.95 8.79 32.39
CA SER A 9 12.01 8.89 31.27
C SER A 9 12.49 9.83 30.17
N ASP A 10 13.15 10.95 30.51
CA ASP A 10 13.66 11.90 29.52
C ASP A 10 14.88 11.36 28.75
N LYS A 11 15.78 10.65 29.42
CA LYS A 11 16.91 9.95 28.77
C LYS A 11 16.44 8.86 27.83
N GLU A 12 15.44 8.08 28.24
CA GLU A 12 14.84 7.04 27.42
C GLU A 12 14.14 7.63 26.18
N LYS A 13 13.41 8.72 26.34
CA LYS A 13 12.81 9.47 25.22
C LYS A 13 13.86 10.04 24.26
N GLN A 14 14.96 10.58 24.77
CA GLN A 14 16.06 11.09 23.93
C GLN A 14 16.75 9.95 23.18
N PHE A 15 16.99 8.81 23.82
CA PHE A 15 17.53 7.61 23.19
C PHE A 15 16.60 7.14 22.06
N LEU A 16 15.31 6.95 22.35
CA LEU A 16 14.32 6.53 21.35
C LEU A 16 14.22 7.52 20.18
N LYS A 17 14.31 8.83 20.43
CA LYS A 17 14.35 9.83 19.35
C LYS A 17 15.61 9.72 18.49
N SER A 18 16.77 9.43 19.08
CA SER A 18 18.00 9.26 18.32
C SER A 18 17.98 8.00 17.47
N GLU A 19 17.45 6.89 18.01
CA GLU A 19 17.23 5.66 17.26
C GLU A 19 16.24 5.86 16.11
N LEU A 20 15.12 6.52 16.40
CA LEU A 20 14.08 6.81 15.39
C LEU A 20 14.63 7.70 14.27
N SER A 21 15.42 8.73 14.60
CA SER A 21 16.03 9.60 13.58
C SER A 21 17.08 8.86 12.73
N GLY A 22 17.76 7.87 13.30
CA GLY A 22 18.64 6.97 12.57
C GLY A 22 17.89 6.05 11.60
N LEU A 23 16.71 5.59 11.98
CA LEU A 23 15.85 4.76 11.13
C LEU A 23 15.17 5.58 10.01
N LEU A 24 14.74 6.81 10.28
CA LEU A 24 14.17 7.73 9.28
C LEU A 24 15.23 8.37 8.37
N ASN A 25 16.34 7.68 8.16
CA ASN A 25 17.41 8.10 7.26
C ASN A 25 17.23 7.43 5.89
N PRO A 26 17.09 8.18 4.77
CA PRO A 26 16.92 7.63 3.44
C PRO A 26 18.02 6.64 3.03
N ILE A 27 19.28 6.90 3.41
CA ILE A 27 20.41 6.01 3.08
C ILE A 27 20.27 4.68 3.84
N ALA A 28 19.92 4.71 5.12
CA ALA A 28 19.69 3.51 5.91
C ALA A 28 18.52 2.71 5.36
N PHE A 29 17.42 3.39 5.00
CA PHE A 29 16.27 2.78 4.35
C PHE A 29 16.65 2.05 3.05
N GLN A 30 17.37 2.72 2.14
CA GLN A 30 17.78 2.13 0.86
C GLN A 30 18.68 0.91 1.06
N LYS A 31 19.60 0.95 2.04
CA LYS A 31 20.46 -0.21 2.38
C LYS A 31 19.63 -1.38 2.90
N LEU A 32 18.68 -1.14 3.80
CA LEU A 32 17.80 -2.18 4.34
C LEU A 32 16.85 -2.72 3.26
N LEU A 33 16.33 -1.85 2.39
CA LEU A 33 15.47 -2.23 1.27
C LEU A 33 16.20 -3.17 0.32
N ALA A 34 17.46 -2.87 -0.03
CA ALA A 34 18.28 -3.68 -0.91
C ALA A 34 18.56 -5.11 -0.37
N LEU A 35 18.46 -5.31 0.94
CA LEU A 35 18.61 -6.62 1.59
C LEU A 35 17.31 -7.44 1.58
N LYS A 36 16.17 -6.84 1.22
CA LYS A 36 14.89 -7.54 1.22
C LYS A 36 14.69 -8.35 -0.06
N PRO A 37 13.93 -9.45 0.02
CA PRO A 37 13.54 -10.22 -1.15
C PRO A 37 12.90 -9.33 -2.22
N LYS A 38 13.13 -9.69 -3.48
CA LYS A 38 12.46 -9.07 -4.63
C LYS A 38 11.28 -9.91 -5.08
N VAL A 39 10.26 -9.24 -5.60
CA VAL A 39 9.28 -9.89 -6.48
C VAL A 39 9.97 -10.30 -7.78
N ARG A 40 9.50 -11.37 -8.41
CA ARG A 40 10.09 -11.89 -9.67
C ARG A 40 9.96 -10.88 -10.80
N THR A 41 8.80 -10.24 -10.87
CA THR A 41 8.48 -9.21 -11.86
C THR A 41 7.67 -8.10 -11.20
N MET A 42 7.89 -6.85 -11.64
CA MET A 42 6.99 -5.75 -11.25
C MET A 42 5.67 -5.90 -12.01
N ILE A 43 4.58 -5.52 -11.34
CA ILE A 43 3.26 -5.54 -11.98
C ILE A 43 3.22 -4.56 -13.15
N HIS A 44 2.56 -4.97 -14.25
CA HIS A 44 2.32 -4.07 -15.36
C HIS A 44 1.24 -3.04 -14.95
N PRO A 45 1.41 -1.74 -15.28
CA PRO A 45 0.43 -0.72 -14.92
C PRO A 45 -1.00 -1.02 -15.39
N ASP A 46 -1.16 -1.68 -16.54
CA ASP A 46 -2.47 -1.97 -17.11
C ASP A 46 -3.30 -2.99 -16.29
N ILE A 47 -2.66 -3.75 -15.41
CA ILE A 47 -3.35 -4.75 -14.56
C ILE A 47 -3.46 -4.33 -13.09
N ALA A 48 -2.99 -3.15 -12.73
CA ALA A 48 -3.11 -2.58 -11.37
C ALA A 48 -3.97 -1.32 -11.40
N LEU A 49 -4.56 -0.97 -10.26
CA LEU A 49 -5.04 0.39 -10.07
C LEU A 49 -3.81 1.30 -9.90
N HIS A 50 -3.70 2.34 -10.71
CA HIS A 50 -2.50 3.16 -10.78
C HIS A 50 -2.83 4.65 -10.67
N ASN A 51 -2.09 5.38 -9.80
CA ASN A 51 -2.35 6.79 -9.55
C ASN A 51 -1.62 7.75 -10.50
N SER A 52 -0.54 7.31 -11.11
CA SER A 52 0.31 8.14 -11.97
C SER A 52 1.02 7.31 -13.02
N ALA A 53 1.15 7.89 -14.21
CA ALA A 53 1.97 7.34 -15.29
C ALA A 53 3.45 7.79 -15.22
N ASP A 54 3.83 8.58 -14.21
CA ASP A 54 5.19 9.10 -14.07
C ASP A 54 6.18 8.00 -13.65
N SER A 55 6.93 7.52 -14.64
CA SER A 55 7.92 6.46 -14.45
C SER A 55 9.21 6.94 -13.77
N THR A 56 9.37 8.24 -13.54
CA THR A 56 10.58 8.82 -12.89
C THR A 56 10.50 8.77 -11.37
N LYS A 57 9.29 8.58 -10.82
CA LYS A 57 9.07 8.47 -9.37
C LYS A 57 9.37 7.07 -8.85
N ASP A 58 9.66 7.00 -7.55
CA ASP A 58 9.70 5.73 -6.83
C ASP A 58 8.37 4.98 -7.01
N ARG A 59 8.47 3.68 -7.20
CA ARG A 59 7.33 2.79 -7.51
C ARG A 59 6.97 2.00 -6.27
N LEU A 60 5.80 2.31 -5.73
CA LEU A 60 5.20 1.58 -4.62
C LEU A 60 4.10 0.66 -5.15
N MET A 61 4.18 -0.62 -4.86
CA MET A 61 3.06 -1.54 -5.05
C MET A 61 2.51 -1.95 -3.69
N VAL A 62 1.21 -1.84 -3.53
CA VAL A 62 0.50 -2.28 -2.33
C VAL A 62 -0.51 -3.35 -2.71
N VAL A 63 -0.39 -4.53 -2.12
CA VAL A 63 -1.35 -5.62 -2.29
C VAL A 63 -2.27 -5.64 -1.08
N VAL A 64 -3.57 -5.52 -1.31
CA VAL A 64 -4.59 -5.48 -0.26
C VAL A 64 -5.64 -6.57 -0.45
N ASN A 65 -6.29 -6.95 0.64
CA ASN A 65 -7.51 -7.76 0.63
C ASN A 65 -8.63 -6.95 1.28
N PRO A 66 -9.81 -6.82 0.65
CA PRO A 66 -10.94 -6.07 1.21
C PRO A 66 -11.37 -6.52 2.61
N ASN A 67 -11.16 -7.80 2.94
CA ASN A 67 -11.53 -8.37 4.24
C ASN A 67 -10.39 -8.37 5.27
N CYS A 68 -9.26 -7.73 4.96
CA CYS A 68 -8.09 -7.71 5.83
C CYS A 68 -8.05 -6.43 6.69
N LYS A 69 -8.22 -6.55 8.01
CA LYS A 69 -8.16 -5.42 8.95
C LYS A 69 -6.81 -4.67 8.93
N ALA A 70 -5.72 -5.36 8.66
CA ALA A 70 -4.40 -4.73 8.55
C ALA A 70 -4.30 -3.89 7.26
N CYS A 71 -5.00 -4.30 6.19
CA CYS A 71 -5.06 -3.55 4.93
C CYS A 71 -5.77 -2.21 5.09
N ALA A 72 -6.80 -2.14 5.94
CA ALA A 72 -7.49 -0.88 6.26
C ALA A 72 -6.51 0.19 6.77
N LYS A 73 -5.59 -0.19 7.68
CA LYS A 73 -4.57 0.73 8.22
C LYS A 73 -3.60 1.22 7.15
N VAL A 74 -3.16 0.34 6.27
CA VAL A 74 -2.25 0.68 5.16
C VAL A 74 -2.96 1.57 4.15
N HIS A 75 -4.21 1.28 3.83
CA HIS A 75 -5.02 2.03 2.87
C HIS A 75 -5.18 3.51 3.27
N HIS A 76 -5.40 3.78 4.55
CA HIS A 76 -5.52 5.14 5.06
C HIS A 76 -4.32 6.03 4.67
N HIS A 77 -3.10 5.49 4.63
CA HIS A 77 -1.91 6.24 4.25
C HIS A 77 -1.68 6.37 2.74
N ILE A 78 -2.38 5.59 1.90
CA ILE A 78 -2.19 5.64 0.44
C ILE A 78 -2.50 7.03 -0.10
N ARG A 79 -3.57 7.67 0.37
CA ARG A 79 -3.94 9.03 -0.08
C ARG A 79 -2.91 10.07 0.31
N GLU A 80 -2.32 9.97 1.50
CA GLU A 80 -1.32 10.92 1.99
C GLU A 80 -0.04 10.92 1.16
N ILE A 81 0.34 9.75 0.60
CA ILE A 81 1.61 9.60 -0.13
C ILE A 81 1.42 9.58 -1.66
N SER A 82 0.18 9.53 -2.15
CA SER A 82 -0.12 9.39 -3.59
C SER A 82 0.32 10.58 -4.45
N ALA A 83 0.52 11.76 -3.85
CA ALA A 83 1.00 12.93 -4.57
C ALA A 83 2.49 12.82 -4.97
N ASP A 84 3.29 12.13 -4.18
CA ASP A 84 4.74 12.12 -4.29
C ASP A 84 5.31 10.83 -4.88
N ILE A 85 4.54 9.76 -4.84
CA ILE A 85 4.98 8.40 -5.18
C ILE A 85 4.06 7.81 -6.25
N SER A 86 4.64 7.06 -7.20
CA SER A 86 3.86 6.27 -8.16
C SER A 86 3.35 5.00 -7.48
N ILE A 87 2.03 4.90 -7.30
CA ILE A 87 1.40 3.79 -6.58
C ILE A 87 0.66 2.87 -7.54
N SER A 88 0.93 1.57 -7.41
CA SER A 88 0.14 0.50 -8.00
C SER A 88 -0.58 -0.26 -6.88
N LEU A 89 -1.90 -0.23 -6.87
CA LEU A 89 -2.71 -1.00 -5.93
C LEU A 89 -3.21 -2.28 -6.60
N VAL A 90 -3.05 -3.40 -5.91
CA VAL A 90 -3.45 -4.74 -6.32
C VAL A 90 -4.42 -5.30 -5.30
N ILE A 91 -5.55 -5.81 -5.73
CA ILE A 91 -6.55 -6.42 -4.85
C ILE A 91 -6.42 -7.94 -4.97
N TYR A 92 -5.94 -8.58 -3.90
CA TYR A 92 -5.75 -10.03 -3.84
C TYR A 92 -6.71 -10.64 -2.82
N THR A 93 -7.66 -11.42 -3.30
CA THR A 93 -8.69 -12.07 -2.47
C THR A 93 -9.29 -13.27 -3.19
N ASN A 94 -9.65 -14.30 -2.45
CA ASN A 94 -10.25 -15.53 -2.96
C ASN A 94 -11.62 -15.86 -2.32
N ASP A 95 -12.07 -15.07 -1.35
CA ASP A 95 -13.41 -15.23 -0.78
C ASP A 95 -14.47 -14.51 -1.62
N ARG A 96 -15.70 -15.02 -1.59
CA ARG A 96 -16.78 -14.53 -2.45
C ARG A 96 -17.09 -13.04 -2.28
N LEU A 97 -17.10 -12.56 -1.04
CA LEU A 97 -17.39 -11.15 -0.75
C LEU A 97 -16.25 -10.27 -1.23
N GLY A 98 -15.01 -10.62 -0.90
CA GLY A 98 -13.83 -9.89 -1.35
C GLY A 98 -13.73 -9.81 -2.87
N VAL A 99 -14.07 -10.89 -3.60
CA VAL A 99 -14.13 -10.89 -5.07
C VAL A 99 -15.16 -9.90 -5.58
N HIS A 100 -16.36 -9.86 -5.00
CA HIS A 100 -17.39 -8.91 -5.38
C HIS A 100 -16.91 -7.46 -5.17
N ILE A 101 -16.34 -7.15 -4.00
CA ILE A 101 -15.80 -5.84 -3.70
C ILE A 101 -14.65 -5.47 -4.67
N ALA A 102 -13.72 -6.40 -4.91
CA ALA A 102 -12.62 -6.19 -5.85
C ALA A 102 -13.13 -5.81 -7.25
N GLN A 103 -14.07 -6.56 -7.79
CA GLN A 103 -14.64 -6.31 -9.11
C GLN A 103 -15.40 -4.98 -9.17
N THR A 104 -16.16 -4.64 -8.12
CA THR A 104 -16.85 -3.34 -8.01
C THR A 104 -15.86 -2.18 -8.03
N VAL A 105 -14.79 -2.26 -7.23
CA VAL A 105 -13.74 -1.23 -7.17
C VAL A 105 -12.99 -1.12 -8.50
N LEU A 106 -12.71 -2.24 -9.17
CA LEU A 106 -12.08 -2.25 -10.49
C LEU A 106 -13.00 -1.66 -11.56
N SER A 107 -14.32 -1.93 -11.51
CA SER A 107 -15.30 -1.29 -12.40
C SER A 107 -15.34 0.23 -12.20
N ALA A 108 -15.31 0.69 -10.95
CA ALA A 108 -15.22 2.11 -10.62
C ALA A 108 -13.91 2.74 -11.12
N TYR A 109 -12.78 2.04 -10.97
CA TYR A 109 -11.49 2.48 -11.50
C TYR A 109 -11.52 2.67 -13.02
N LEU A 110 -12.09 1.72 -13.74
CA LEU A 110 -12.18 1.77 -15.21
C LEU A 110 -13.09 2.90 -15.72
N SER A 111 -14.12 3.25 -14.95
CA SER A 111 -15.09 4.29 -15.36
C SER A 111 -14.76 5.69 -14.85
N GLU A 112 -14.23 5.82 -13.64
CA GLU A 112 -14.04 7.10 -12.94
C GLU A 112 -12.59 7.34 -12.48
N GLY A 113 -11.71 6.33 -12.61
CA GLY A 113 -10.29 6.44 -12.30
C GLY A 113 -9.91 6.17 -10.84
N TRP A 114 -8.64 6.50 -10.54
CA TRP A 114 -7.99 6.20 -9.27
C TRP A 114 -8.72 6.73 -8.04
N ASP A 115 -9.05 8.02 -8.04
CA ASP A 115 -9.61 8.68 -6.84
C ASP A 115 -10.93 8.04 -6.39
N ARG A 116 -11.77 7.66 -7.34
CA ARG A 116 -13.03 6.98 -7.03
C ARG A 116 -12.79 5.58 -6.49
N ALA A 117 -11.92 4.81 -7.10
CA ALA A 117 -11.59 3.46 -6.63
C ALA A 117 -11.02 3.46 -5.20
N ILE A 118 -10.09 4.39 -4.91
CA ILE A 118 -9.52 4.54 -3.57
C ILE A 118 -10.58 4.97 -2.55
N TYR A 119 -11.45 5.90 -2.92
CA TYR A 119 -12.56 6.31 -2.06
C TYR A 119 -13.50 5.14 -1.72
N LEU A 120 -13.86 4.31 -2.69
CA LEU A 120 -14.74 3.15 -2.44
C LEU A 120 -14.09 2.13 -1.50
N LEU A 121 -12.79 1.87 -1.67
CA LEU A 121 -12.05 1.00 -0.74
C LEU A 121 -11.96 1.61 0.66
N GLU A 122 -11.76 2.92 0.78
CA GLU A 122 -11.73 3.63 2.06
C GLU A 122 -13.06 3.45 2.80
N VAL A 123 -14.18 3.76 2.13
CA VAL A 123 -15.53 3.59 2.71
C VAL A 123 -15.81 2.12 3.07
N TRP A 124 -15.42 1.17 2.19
CA TRP A 124 -15.54 -0.25 2.50
C TRP A 124 -14.77 -0.64 3.77
N PHE A 125 -13.54 -0.18 3.92
CA PHE A 125 -12.74 -0.48 5.12
C PHE A 125 -13.30 0.15 6.39
N GLU A 126 -13.98 1.29 6.31
CA GLU A 126 -14.56 2.00 7.45
C GLU A 126 -15.91 1.44 7.88
N VAL A 127 -16.84 1.26 6.92
CA VAL A 127 -18.24 0.96 7.22
C VAL A 127 -18.74 -0.37 6.64
N GLN A 128 -17.91 -1.08 5.87
CA GLN A 128 -18.24 -2.35 5.21
C GLN A 128 -19.42 -2.23 4.22
N GLU A 129 -19.59 -1.07 3.62
CA GLU A 129 -20.58 -0.77 2.58
C GLU A 129 -19.91 -0.05 1.42
N ILE A 130 -20.36 -0.28 0.19
CA ILE A 130 -19.91 0.48 -0.99
C ILE A 130 -21.04 1.39 -1.43
N PRO A 131 -20.84 2.71 -1.41
CA PRO A 131 -21.83 3.65 -1.90
C PRO A 131 -22.03 3.52 -3.42
N ASP A 132 -23.29 3.67 -3.86
CA ASP A 132 -23.69 3.63 -5.28
C ASP A 132 -23.23 2.33 -6.00
N VAL A 133 -23.21 1.19 -5.29
CA VAL A 133 -22.73 -0.09 -5.82
C VAL A 133 -23.44 -0.50 -7.11
N GLU A 134 -24.71 -0.13 -7.27
CA GLU A 134 -25.53 -0.39 -8.45
C GLU A 134 -25.03 0.33 -9.73
N LYS A 135 -24.21 1.38 -9.59
CA LYS A 135 -23.56 2.04 -10.74
C LYS A 135 -22.46 1.19 -11.36
N TYR A 136 -21.87 0.29 -10.57
CA TYR A 136 -20.69 -0.47 -10.98
C TYR A 136 -21.10 -1.90 -11.31
N GLU A 137 -21.83 -2.05 -12.41
CA GLU A 137 -22.12 -3.38 -12.93
C GLU A 137 -20.82 -4.14 -13.17
N LEU A 138 -20.80 -5.39 -12.73
CA LEU A 138 -19.68 -6.28 -12.94
C LEU A 138 -19.52 -6.53 -14.44
N ASN A 139 -18.45 -6.02 -15.01
CA ASN A 139 -18.15 -6.17 -16.42
C ASN A 139 -16.97 -7.13 -16.65
N ASP A 140 -16.90 -7.68 -17.85
CA ASP A 140 -15.87 -8.65 -18.21
C ASP A 140 -14.45 -8.10 -18.05
N THR A 141 -14.25 -6.80 -18.28
CA THR A 141 -12.94 -6.14 -18.15
C THR A 141 -12.49 -6.08 -16.69
N ALA A 142 -13.36 -5.70 -15.77
CA ALA A 142 -13.06 -5.68 -14.33
C ALA A 142 -12.79 -7.11 -13.81
N GLN A 143 -13.56 -8.09 -14.29
CA GLN A 143 -13.33 -9.48 -13.96
C GLN A 143 -11.99 -9.99 -14.50
N LEU A 144 -11.61 -9.62 -15.72
CA LEU A 144 -10.32 -9.97 -16.30
C LEU A 144 -9.17 -9.35 -15.51
N LEU A 145 -9.25 -8.04 -15.19
CA LEU A 145 -8.26 -7.36 -14.36
C LEU A 145 -8.08 -8.03 -13.01
N TRP A 146 -9.19 -8.35 -12.33
CA TRP A 146 -9.12 -9.07 -11.07
C TRP A 146 -8.37 -10.40 -11.21
N ARG A 147 -8.68 -11.22 -12.23
CA ARG A 147 -7.99 -12.50 -12.48
C ARG A 147 -6.49 -12.28 -12.72
N GLN A 148 -6.12 -11.31 -13.53
CA GLN A 148 -4.72 -11.00 -13.81
C GLN A 148 -3.96 -10.56 -12.54
N GLN A 149 -4.62 -9.85 -11.63
CA GLN A 149 -4.05 -9.51 -10.33
C GLN A 149 -3.84 -10.75 -9.43
N GLN A 150 -4.80 -11.69 -9.42
CA GLN A 150 -4.62 -12.96 -8.70
C GLN A 150 -3.42 -13.74 -9.26
N GLU A 151 -3.38 -13.94 -10.58
CA GLU A 151 -2.29 -14.65 -11.27
C GLU A 151 -0.93 -14.00 -10.98
N TYR A 152 -0.86 -12.67 -11.01
CA TYR A 152 0.35 -11.92 -10.65
C TYR A 152 0.81 -12.24 -9.22
N CYS A 153 -0.09 -12.20 -8.26
CA CYS A 153 0.23 -12.49 -6.85
C CYS A 153 0.72 -13.94 -6.67
N GLU A 154 0.05 -14.90 -7.31
CA GLU A 154 0.44 -16.32 -7.28
C GLU A 154 1.83 -16.55 -7.90
N GLN A 155 2.09 -15.99 -9.09
CA GLN A 155 3.38 -16.09 -9.77
C GLN A 155 4.54 -15.50 -8.98
N ASN A 156 4.28 -14.45 -8.18
CA ASN A 156 5.26 -13.79 -7.34
C ASN A 156 5.30 -14.33 -5.90
N ASN A 157 4.51 -15.38 -5.59
CA ASN A 157 4.37 -15.97 -4.24
C ASN A 157 3.94 -14.94 -3.18
N ILE A 158 3.09 -13.98 -3.55
CA ILE A 158 2.51 -13.02 -2.61
C ILE A 158 1.32 -13.71 -1.94
N SER A 159 1.52 -14.23 -0.74
CA SER A 159 0.54 -15.06 -0.02
C SER A 159 -0.08 -14.36 1.19
N HIS A 160 0.31 -13.12 1.48
CA HIS A 160 -0.18 -12.36 2.63
C HIS A 160 -0.53 -10.93 2.23
N THR A 161 -1.48 -10.36 2.96
CA THR A 161 -1.90 -8.96 2.80
C THR A 161 -1.95 -8.27 4.18
N PRO A 162 -1.59 -6.98 4.26
CA PRO A 162 -1.03 -6.17 3.18
C PRO A 162 0.40 -6.60 2.82
N ALA A 163 0.74 -6.56 1.53
CA ALA A 163 2.12 -6.65 1.07
C ALA A 163 2.53 -5.32 0.44
N THR A 164 3.64 -4.76 0.88
CA THR A 164 4.17 -3.48 0.40
C THR A 164 5.50 -3.73 -0.28
N ILE A 165 5.61 -3.35 -1.53
CA ILE A 165 6.79 -3.55 -2.38
C ILE A 165 7.22 -2.20 -2.95
N ILE A 166 8.49 -1.84 -2.75
CA ILE A 166 9.08 -0.58 -3.20
C ILE A 166 10.22 -0.91 -4.16
N ASN A 167 10.13 -0.37 -5.37
CA ASN A 167 11.14 -0.60 -6.43
C ASN A 167 11.48 -2.09 -6.62
N GLY A 168 10.46 -2.95 -6.46
CA GLY A 168 10.58 -4.40 -6.60
C GLY A 168 10.97 -5.16 -5.33
N HIS A 169 11.35 -4.50 -4.24
CA HIS A 169 11.71 -5.14 -2.97
C HIS A 169 10.57 -5.06 -1.95
N TYR A 170 10.38 -6.09 -1.17
CA TYR A 170 9.49 -6.03 -0.01
C TYR A 170 9.97 -4.94 0.96
N MET A 171 9.05 -4.12 1.43
CA MET A 171 9.36 -3.08 2.40
C MET A 171 9.87 -3.70 3.72
N PRO A 172 10.95 -3.18 4.32
CA PRO A 172 11.39 -3.65 5.62
C PRO A 172 10.33 -3.41 6.70
N SER A 173 10.02 -4.43 7.50
CA SER A 173 8.94 -4.42 8.51
C SER A 173 9.11 -3.41 9.65
N VAL A 174 10.29 -2.82 9.77
CA VAL A 174 10.58 -1.75 10.76
C VAL A 174 10.01 -0.40 10.34
N TYR A 175 9.58 -0.25 9.09
CA TYR A 175 9.01 0.99 8.56
C TYR A 175 7.51 0.87 8.36
N GLN A 176 6.82 2.01 8.47
CA GLN A 176 5.42 2.17 8.16
C GLN A 176 5.23 2.91 6.84
N LEU A 177 4.11 2.70 6.17
CA LEU A 177 3.82 3.33 4.88
C LEU A 177 3.85 4.88 4.97
N ALA A 178 3.33 5.44 6.06
CA ALA A 178 3.33 6.88 6.31
C ALA A 178 4.74 7.52 6.37
N GLU A 179 5.77 6.73 6.65
CA GLU A 179 7.16 7.21 6.74
C GLU A 179 7.82 7.38 5.36
N LEU A 180 7.25 6.75 4.31
CA LEU A 180 7.82 6.78 2.97
C LEU A 180 7.98 8.20 2.41
N LYS A 181 7.09 9.13 2.76
CA LYS A 181 7.22 10.55 2.39
C LYS A 181 8.52 11.21 2.84
N TYR A 182 9.17 10.67 3.89
CA TYR A 182 10.45 11.15 4.40
C TYR A 182 11.64 10.33 3.88
N LEU A 183 11.38 9.10 3.47
CA LEU A 183 12.41 8.11 3.08
C LEU A 183 12.65 8.08 1.58
N LEU A 184 11.66 8.46 0.80
CA LEU A 184 11.67 8.54 -0.66
C LEU A 184 11.67 10.01 -1.13
N ALA A 185 12.23 10.93 -0.33
CA ALA A 185 12.37 12.32 -0.72
C ALA A 185 13.12 12.44 -2.05
N PRO A 186 12.74 13.38 -2.94
CA PRO A 186 13.39 13.53 -4.24
C PRO A 186 14.90 13.71 -4.03
N THR A 187 15.67 12.87 -4.65
CA THR A 187 17.11 13.07 -4.80
C THR A 187 17.29 14.33 -5.64
N THR A 188 17.62 15.43 -4.97
CA THR A 188 18.02 16.69 -5.61
C THR A 188 19.30 16.52 -6.41
#